data_0399be562847935436550f182baad689
#
_entry.id   0399be562847935436550f182baad689
#
_cell.length_a   1.000
_cell.length_b   1.000
_cell.length_c   1.000
_cell.angle_alpha   90.00
_cell.angle_beta   90.00
_cell.angle_gamma   90.00
#
_symmetry.space_group_name_H-M   'P 1'
#
loop_
_entity.id
_entity.type
_entity.pdbx_description
1 polymer ?
#
loop_
_entity_poly.entity_id
_entity_poly.type
_entity_poly.pdbx_seq_one_letter_code
_entity_poly.pdbx_strand_id
1 'polypeptide(L)'
;MTQKVIKASKIPKETPEPIVNAPVVVEAIPVVDTLSFVSSEGPYGSQEYINIGATPNDGLGDPLRTAFSKINNNFSNLFLTTVNTTSSNTAGLTANQVIYEYPANAFTQGVFQIRSNTTSNNQSITISAQIGNSNTSVKFTGYGLTFSGNAVTNYNMDINSGNVRILVSPIANANITHFVASQVTYNGVV
;
A
#
# COMPACT_ATOMS: atom_id res chain seq x y z
N MET A 1 8.15 -37.45 -93.01
CA MET A 1 8.13 -36.90 -91.67
C MET A 1 7.08 -35.82 -91.61
N THR A 2 5.97 -36.10 -90.94
CA THR A 2 4.78 -35.21 -90.94
C THR A 2 4.75 -34.50 -89.59
N GLN A 3 4.96 -33.19 -89.56
CA GLN A 3 4.84 -32.37 -88.33
C GLN A 3 3.39 -32.13 -87.98
N LYS A 4 3.03 -32.52 -86.78
CA LYS A 4 1.74 -32.31 -86.15
C LYS A 4 1.68 -30.92 -85.50
N VAL A 5 0.92 -30.02 -86.12
CA VAL A 5 0.71 -28.67 -85.54
C VAL A 5 -0.34 -28.78 -84.44
N ILE A 6 0.08 -28.43 -83.20
CA ILE A 6 -0.80 -28.36 -82.01
C ILE A 6 -1.45 -26.99 -82.03
N LYS A 7 -2.76 -26.92 -82.16
CA LYS A 7 -3.55 -25.66 -81.97
C LYS A 7 -3.64 -25.29 -80.56
N ALA A 8 -3.19 -24.07 -80.21
CA ALA A 8 -3.36 -23.48 -78.86
C ALA A 8 -4.86 -23.31 -78.55
N SER A 9 -5.26 -23.89 -77.44
CA SER A 9 -6.60 -23.72 -76.86
C SER A 9 -6.70 -22.29 -76.27
N LYS A 10 -7.74 -21.57 -76.59
CA LYS A 10 -8.10 -20.27 -76.05
C LYS A 10 -8.56 -20.45 -74.61
N ILE A 11 -7.81 -19.88 -73.64
CA ILE A 11 -8.23 -19.79 -72.26
C ILE A 11 -9.35 -18.74 -72.15
N PRO A 12 -10.50 -19.04 -71.55
CA PRO A 12 -11.53 -18.04 -71.29
C PRO A 12 -11.00 -17.00 -70.39
N LYS A 13 -11.22 -15.74 -70.70
CA LYS A 13 -10.89 -14.58 -69.86
C LYS A 13 -12.00 -14.50 -68.83
N GLU A 14 -11.69 -15.00 -67.60
CA GLU A 14 -12.57 -14.79 -66.47
C GLU A 14 -12.59 -13.29 -66.13
N THR A 15 -13.77 -12.71 -66.09
CA THR A 15 -14.02 -11.37 -65.62
C THR A 15 -13.93 -11.39 -64.13
N PRO A 16 -13.08 -10.55 -63.49
CA PRO A 16 -13.00 -10.54 -62.02
C PRO A 16 -14.36 -10.09 -61.46
N GLU A 17 -14.92 -10.91 -60.59
CA GLU A 17 -16.10 -10.52 -59.83
C GLU A 17 -15.78 -9.32 -58.93
N PRO A 18 -16.71 -8.37 -58.75
CA PRO A 18 -16.47 -7.26 -57.83
C PRO A 18 -16.33 -7.78 -56.42
N ILE A 19 -15.23 -7.43 -55.76
CA ILE A 19 -15.00 -7.69 -54.34
C ILE A 19 -16.06 -6.92 -53.58
N VAL A 20 -17.13 -7.58 -53.17
CA VAL A 20 -18.07 -7.04 -52.20
C VAL A 20 -17.36 -7.03 -50.87
N ASN A 21 -16.85 -5.88 -50.44
CA ASN A 21 -16.42 -5.68 -49.07
C ASN A 21 -17.63 -5.87 -48.16
N ALA A 22 -17.79 -7.08 -47.64
CA ALA A 22 -18.71 -7.29 -46.51
C ALA A 22 -18.25 -6.37 -45.37
N PRO A 23 -19.15 -5.66 -44.72
CA PRO A 23 -18.77 -4.89 -43.55
C PRO A 23 -18.13 -5.83 -42.54
N VAL A 24 -16.88 -5.56 -42.18
CA VAL A 24 -16.23 -6.24 -41.06
C VAL A 24 -17.03 -5.86 -39.82
N VAL A 25 -17.90 -6.75 -39.39
CA VAL A 25 -18.52 -6.65 -38.08
C VAL A 25 -17.36 -6.90 -37.08
N VAL A 26 -16.73 -5.84 -36.64
CA VAL A 26 -15.88 -5.90 -35.48
C VAL A 26 -16.82 -6.18 -34.31
N GLU A 27 -16.97 -7.46 -33.96
CA GLU A 27 -17.57 -7.79 -32.67
C GLU A 27 -16.74 -7.03 -31.63
N ALA A 28 -17.40 -6.11 -30.94
CA ALA A 28 -16.80 -5.44 -29.80
C ALA A 28 -16.35 -6.54 -28.83
N ILE A 29 -15.05 -6.75 -28.73
CA ILE A 29 -14.47 -7.59 -27.68
C ILE A 29 -15.04 -7.02 -26.38
N PRO A 30 -15.80 -7.80 -25.59
CA PRO A 30 -16.25 -7.29 -24.31
C PRO A 30 -14.99 -6.86 -23.57
N VAL A 31 -14.89 -5.58 -23.30
CA VAL A 31 -13.88 -5.07 -22.36
C VAL A 31 -14.23 -5.76 -21.07
N VAL A 32 -13.52 -6.83 -20.78
CA VAL A 32 -13.59 -7.47 -19.47
C VAL A 32 -13.00 -6.44 -18.53
N ASP A 33 -13.88 -5.67 -17.93
CA ASP A 33 -13.55 -4.77 -16.82
C ASP A 33 -13.19 -5.64 -15.62
N THR A 34 -12.03 -6.29 -15.70
CA THR A 34 -11.54 -7.24 -14.72
C THR A 34 -10.66 -6.60 -13.65
N LEU A 35 -10.72 -5.29 -13.53
CA LEU A 35 -10.08 -4.60 -12.43
C LEU A 35 -11.11 -3.73 -11.68
N SER A 36 -12.21 -4.34 -11.23
CA SER A 36 -12.91 -3.77 -10.09
C SER A 36 -12.03 -4.01 -8.86
N PHE A 37 -11.05 -3.15 -8.65
CA PHE A 37 -10.52 -2.97 -7.33
C PHE A 37 -11.68 -2.45 -6.49
N VAL A 38 -12.28 -3.34 -5.73
CA VAL A 38 -13.22 -2.96 -4.70
C VAL A 38 -12.44 -2.03 -3.78
N SER A 39 -12.70 -0.74 -3.88
CA SER A 39 -12.25 0.21 -2.89
C SER A 39 -12.97 -0.16 -1.60
N SER A 40 -12.32 -0.97 -0.77
CA SER A 40 -12.75 -1.09 0.62
C SER A 40 -12.52 0.27 1.25
N GLU A 41 -13.61 0.98 1.51
CA GLU A 41 -13.58 2.21 2.28
C GLU A 41 -13.17 1.88 3.72
N GLY A 42 -11.88 1.61 3.91
CA GLY A 42 -11.26 1.55 5.23
C GLY A 42 -10.68 2.91 5.55
N PRO A 43 -10.64 3.34 6.82
CA PRO A 43 -10.15 4.65 7.23
C PRO A 43 -8.68 4.91 6.89
N TYR A 44 -7.96 3.91 6.38
CA TYR A 44 -6.55 4.02 6.01
C TYR A 44 -6.29 3.21 4.73
N GLY A 45 -6.09 3.92 3.61
CA GLY A 45 -5.40 3.35 2.46
C GLY A 45 -6.25 2.74 1.35
N SER A 46 -7.44 3.24 1.09
CA SER A 46 -8.13 2.92 -0.17
C SER A 46 -7.42 3.64 -1.32
N GLN A 47 -6.95 2.88 -2.32
CA GLN A 47 -6.47 3.45 -3.56
C GLN A 47 -7.67 3.98 -4.36
N GLU A 48 -7.67 5.27 -4.69
CA GLU A 48 -8.67 5.85 -5.57
C GLU A 48 -8.28 5.63 -7.04
N TYR A 49 -9.20 5.05 -7.81
CA TYR A 49 -9.01 4.84 -9.24
C TYR A 49 -9.35 6.12 -10.02
N ILE A 50 -8.43 6.54 -10.90
CA ILE A 50 -8.64 7.66 -11.81
C ILE A 50 -9.27 7.12 -13.08
N ASN A 51 -10.50 7.53 -13.38
CA ASN A 51 -11.15 7.19 -14.64
C ASN A 51 -10.58 8.07 -15.76
N ILE A 52 -9.87 7.47 -16.70
CA ILE A 52 -9.31 8.18 -17.87
C ILE A 52 -10.23 8.19 -19.09
N GLY A 53 -11.45 7.60 -19.00
CA GLY A 53 -12.33 7.38 -20.13
C GLY A 53 -11.93 6.15 -20.95
N ALA A 54 -12.72 5.84 -21.98
CA ALA A 54 -12.46 4.74 -22.91
C ALA A 54 -11.59 5.17 -24.11
N THR A 55 -11.77 6.41 -24.56
CA THR A 55 -11.02 6.99 -25.69
C THR A 55 -10.68 8.46 -25.41
N PRO A 56 -9.65 9.01 -26.05
CA PRO A 56 -9.31 10.42 -25.88
C PRO A 56 -10.50 11.34 -26.19
N ASN A 57 -10.81 12.26 -25.30
CA ASN A 57 -11.87 13.27 -25.42
C ASN A 57 -13.31 12.71 -25.48
N ASP A 58 -13.58 11.53 -24.94
CA ASP A 58 -14.92 10.95 -24.87
C ASP A 58 -15.82 11.61 -23.83
N GLY A 59 -15.28 12.45 -22.96
CA GLY A 59 -16.01 13.12 -21.89
C GLY A 59 -16.42 12.21 -20.73
N LEU A 60 -15.99 10.94 -20.71
CA LEU A 60 -16.35 9.95 -19.69
C LEU A 60 -15.33 9.81 -18.56
N GLY A 61 -14.16 10.43 -18.70
CA GLY A 61 -13.12 10.43 -17.70
C GLY A 61 -13.41 11.40 -16.53
N ASP A 62 -12.62 11.27 -15.47
CA ASP A 62 -12.68 12.20 -14.34
C ASP A 62 -12.31 13.63 -14.79
N PRO A 63 -13.03 14.65 -14.34
CA PRO A 63 -12.57 16.02 -14.48
C PRO A 63 -11.17 16.19 -13.88
N LEU A 64 -10.33 17.03 -14.50
CA LEU A 64 -8.93 17.19 -14.12
C LEU A 64 -8.75 17.46 -12.61
N ARG A 65 -9.62 18.30 -12.02
CA ARG A 65 -9.58 18.57 -10.57
C ARG A 65 -9.83 17.31 -9.75
N THR A 66 -10.79 16.47 -10.13
CA THR A 66 -11.12 15.21 -9.47
C THR A 66 -9.95 14.22 -9.59
N ALA A 67 -9.38 14.09 -10.78
CA ALA A 67 -8.22 13.24 -11.00
C ALA A 67 -7.04 13.64 -10.12
N PHE A 68 -6.71 14.94 -10.03
CA PHE A 68 -5.65 15.42 -9.14
C PHE A 68 -5.98 15.25 -7.66
N SER A 69 -7.23 15.39 -7.24
CA SER A 69 -7.64 15.08 -5.86
C SER A 69 -7.36 13.61 -5.53
N LYS A 70 -7.74 12.70 -6.41
CA LYS A 70 -7.48 11.26 -6.25
C LYS A 70 -5.99 10.96 -6.19
N ILE A 71 -5.17 11.59 -7.04
CA ILE A 71 -3.71 11.47 -6.98
C ILE A 71 -3.18 11.92 -5.62
N ASN A 72 -3.58 13.10 -5.15
CA ASN A 72 -3.13 13.62 -3.86
C ASN A 72 -3.56 12.71 -2.70
N ASN A 73 -4.78 12.18 -2.72
CA ASN A 73 -5.26 11.24 -1.72
C ASN A 73 -4.46 9.93 -1.74
N ASN A 74 -4.18 9.39 -2.92
CA ASN A 74 -3.35 8.19 -3.07
C ASN A 74 -1.93 8.42 -2.53
N PHE A 75 -1.32 9.57 -2.83
CA PHE A 75 -0.01 9.92 -2.26
C PHE A 75 -0.08 10.09 -0.75
N SER A 76 -1.09 10.78 -0.23
CA SER A 76 -1.27 10.94 1.22
C SER A 76 -1.40 9.58 1.90
N ASN A 77 -2.21 8.69 1.34
CA ASN A 77 -2.37 7.33 1.85
C ASN A 77 -1.04 6.54 1.80
N LEU A 78 -0.29 6.65 0.70
CA LEU A 78 1.02 6.00 0.57
C LEU A 78 2.00 6.51 1.64
N PHE A 79 2.08 7.81 1.87
CA PHE A 79 2.95 8.38 2.91
C PHE A 79 2.52 8.00 4.32
N LEU A 80 1.21 7.90 4.58
CA LEU A 80 0.69 7.48 5.88
C LEU A 80 0.89 5.99 6.16
N THR A 81 0.93 5.15 5.11
CA THR A 81 0.98 3.69 5.26
C THR A 81 2.39 3.11 5.18
N THR A 82 3.34 3.79 4.51
CA THR A 82 4.63 3.16 4.18
C THR A 82 5.64 3.26 5.32
N VAL A 83 5.81 4.41 5.93
CA VAL A 83 6.62 4.60 7.16
C VAL A 83 6.11 5.84 7.88
N ASN A 84 5.46 5.67 8.99
CA ASN A 84 5.12 6.80 9.85
C ASN A 84 6.23 6.99 10.88
N THR A 85 6.83 8.16 10.91
CA THR A 85 7.86 8.50 11.90
C THR A 85 7.30 9.54 12.85
N THR A 86 7.28 9.21 14.13
CA THR A 86 6.86 10.11 15.19
C THR A 86 8.01 10.32 16.17
N SER A 87 7.99 11.43 16.88
CA SER A 87 8.89 11.68 17.99
C SER A 87 8.11 12.03 19.25
N SER A 88 8.59 11.56 20.38
CA SER A 88 8.04 11.85 21.70
C SER A 88 9.15 12.04 22.72
N ASN A 89 8.86 12.74 23.80
CA ASN A 89 9.81 12.95 24.89
C ASN A 89 9.24 12.38 26.18
N THR A 90 10.10 11.70 26.93
CA THR A 90 9.80 11.26 28.29
C THR A 90 10.82 11.85 29.25
N ALA A 91 10.42 11.99 30.49
CA ALA A 91 11.29 12.54 31.55
C ALA A 91 11.13 11.75 32.84
N GLY A 92 12.20 11.77 33.67
CA GLY A 92 12.20 11.13 34.97
C GLY A 92 12.22 9.60 34.91
N LEU A 93 11.85 8.98 36.03
CA LEU A 93 11.83 7.52 36.20
C LEU A 93 10.42 6.93 36.16
N THR A 94 9.42 7.68 35.70
CA THR A 94 8.04 7.19 35.64
C THR A 94 7.96 6.02 34.65
N ALA A 95 7.48 4.88 35.12
CA ALA A 95 7.31 3.70 34.31
C ALA A 95 6.09 3.83 33.40
N ASN A 96 6.10 3.07 32.29
CA ASN A 96 4.97 2.94 31.36
C ASN A 96 4.50 4.26 30.72
N GLN A 97 5.44 5.14 30.39
CA GLN A 97 5.13 6.35 29.62
C GLN A 97 4.83 5.98 28.16
N VAL A 98 3.72 6.49 27.63
CA VAL A 98 3.32 6.23 26.23
C VAL A 98 4.20 7.04 25.30
N ILE A 99 4.83 6.38 24.34
CA ILE A 99 5.62 7.04 23.29
C ILE A 99 4.97 6.96 21.90
N TYR A 100 4.06 6.01 21.70
CA TYR A 100 3.32 5.85 20.48
C TYR A 100 2.01 5.12 20.75
N GLU A 101 0.92 5.52 20.09
CA GLU A 101 -0.35 4.82 20.18
C GLU A 101 -1.09 4.83 18.85
N TYR A 102 -1.95 3.84 18.62
CA TYR A 102 -2.77 3.70 17.44
C TYR A 102 -4.01 2.82 17.71
N PRO A 103 -5.11 2.99 16.94
CA PRO A 103 -6.31 2.20 17.13
C PRO A 103 -6.08 0.70 16.92
N ALA A 104 -6.50 -0.13 17.88
CA ALA A 104 -6.30 -1.58 17.84
C ALA A 104 -7.08 -2.29 16.71
N ASN A 105 -8.13 -1.65 16.21
CA ASN A 105 -8.92 -2.16 15.09
C ASN A 105 -8.36 -1.79 13.72
N ALA A 106 -7.33 -0.94 13.64
CA ALA A 106 -6.79 -0.47 12.38
C ALA A 106 -5.90 -1.50 11.67
N PHE A 107 -5.23 -2.38 12.42
CA PHE A 107 -4.32 -3.36 11.83
C PHE A 107 -4.11 -4.60 12.73
N THR A 108 -3.68 -5.70 12.09
CA THR A 108 -3.43 -6.98 12.77
C THR A 108 -1.98 -7.14 13.19
N GLN A 109 -1.07 -6.51 12.46
CA GLN A 109 0.37 -6.69 12.68
C GLN A 109 1.12 -5.39 12.45
N GLY A 110 2.14 -5.13 13.26
CA GLY A 110 3.03 -3.98 13.08
C GLY A 110 4.48 -4.32 13.38
N VAL A 111 5.38 -3.64 12.68
CA VAL A 111 6.81 -3.61 12.97
C VAL A 111 7.18 -2.18 13.32
N PHE A 112 7.81 -2.00 14.45
CA PHE A 112 8.19 -0.70 14.99
C PHE A 112 9.70 -0.67 15.21
N GLN A 113 10.37 0.27 14.56
CA GLN A 113 11.77 0.57 14.83
C GLN A 113 11.82 1.77 15.76
N ILE A 114 12.39 1.58 16.95
CA ILE A 114 12.41 2.59 17.98
C ILE A 114 13.85 2.96 18.29
N ARG A 115 14.10 4.25 18.30
CA ARG A 115 15.36 4.80 18.77
C ARG A 115 15.09 5.72 19.95
N SER A 116 15.80 5.51 21.06
CA SER A 116 15.69 6.30 22.29
C SER A 116 17.04 6.92 22.60
N ASN A 117 17.08 8.24 22.72
CA ASN A 117 18.31 9.00 22.89
C ASN A 117 18.24 9.85 24.14
N THR A 118 19.35 9.87 24.88
CA THR A 118 19.68 10.90 25.84
C THR A 118 20.82 11.75 25.28
N THR A 119 21.32 12.69 26.05
CA THR A 119 22.51 13.49 25.68
C THR A 119 23.77 12.67 25.46
N SER A 120 23.89 11.49 26.12
CA SER A 120 25.12 10.67 26.12
C SER A 120 24.92 9.21 25.75
N ASN A 121 23.68 8.72 25.69
CA ASN A 121 23.39 7.32 25.42
C ASN A 121 22.34 7.20 24.31
N ASN A 122 22.51 6.20 23.45
CA ASN A 122 21.54 5.84 22.41
C ASN A 122 21.17 4.38 22.55
N GLN A 123 19.89 4.08 22.32
CA GLN A 123 19.37 2.72 22.31
C GLN A 123 18.42 2.56 21.14
N SER A 124 18.51 1.45 20.42
CA SER A 124 17.52 1.11 19.39
C SER A 124 17.05 -0.33 19.51
N ILE A 125 15.81 -0.56 19.10
CA ILE A 125 15.16 -1.86 19.10
C ILE A 125 14.18 -1.93 17.94
N THR A 126 13.97 -3.14 17.42
CA THR A 126 12.83 -3.44 16.54
C THR A 126 11.83 -4.28 17.33
N ILE A 127 10.57 -3.87 17.32
CA ILE A 127 9.46 -4.60 17.93
C ILE A 127 8.54 -5.10 16.82
N SER A 128 8.28 -6.40 16.78
CA SER A 128 7.21 -6.99 16.00
C SER A 128 6.02 -7.28 16.91
N ALA A 129 4.86 -6.78 16.56
CA ALA A 129 3.64 -6.90 17.34
C ALA A 129 2.49 -7.47 16.51
N GLN A 130 1.66 -8.29 17.14
CA GLN A 130 0.43 -8.84 16.60
C GLN A 130 -0.72 -8.57 17.56
N ILE A 131 -1.83 -8.10 17.01
CA ILE A 131 -3.06 -7.85 17.75
C ILE A 131 -3.94 -9.09 17.67
N GLY A 132 -4.51 -9.48 18.81
CA GLY A 132 -5.45 -10.59 18.85
C GLY A 132 -6.78 -10.25 18.16
N ASN A 133 -7.48 -11.26 17.66
CA ASN A 133 -8.71 -11.10 16.87
C ASN A 133 -9.82 -10.29 17.58
N SER A 134 -9.81 -10.22 18.89
CA SER A 134 -10.76 -9.43 19.69
C SER A 134 -10.33 -7.96 19.88
N ASN A 135 -9.17 -7.57 19.38
CA ASN A 135 -8.57 -6.23 19.62
C ASN A 135 -8.39 -5.88 21.11
N THR A 136 -8.31 -6.90 21.98
CA THR A 136 -8.16 -6.71 23.43
C THR A 136 -6.80 -7.15 23.95
N SER A 137 -5.97 -7.76 23.12
CA SER A 137 -4.64 -8.24 23.50
C SER A 137 -3.63 -7.95 22.41
N VAL A 138 -2.41 -7.63 22.81
CA VAL A 138 -1.26 -7.52 21.93
C VAL A 138 -0.19 -8.51 22.35
N LYS A 139 0.40 -9.21 21.40
CA LYS A 139 1.60 -10.02 21.57
C LYS A 139 2.72 -9.35 20.81
N PHE A 140 3.88 -9.24 21.44
CA PHE A 140 5.02 -8.61 20.80
C PHE A 140 6.32 -9.31 21.16
N THR A 141 7.32 -9.14 20.30
CA THR A 141 8.69 -9.53 20.53
C THR A 141 9.61 -8.39 20.14
N GLY A 142 10.63 -8.14 20.97
CA GLY A 142 11.69 -7.20 20.68
C GLY A 142 12.93 -7.95 20.18
N TYR A 143 13.59 -7.44 19.16
CA TYR A 143 14.84 -7.97 18.62
C TYR A 143 15.74 -6.84 18.12
N GLY A 144 17.01 -7.16 17.87
CA GLY A 144 17.98 -6.18 17.40
C GLY A 144 18.24 -5.05 18.41
N LEU A 145 18.13 -5.36 19.70
CA LEU A 145 18.46 -4.37 20.73
C LEU A 145 19.95 -4.01 20.66
N THR A 146 20.21 -2.75 20.41
CA THR A 146 21.55 -2.17 20.36
C THR A 146 21.61 -0.90 21.18
N PHE A 147 22.75 -0.61 21.74
CA PHE A 147 22.97 0.64 22.47
C PHE A 147 24.42 1.10 22.34
N SER A 148 24.60 2.41 22.39
CA SER A 148 25.88 3.06 22.56
C SER A 148 25.87 3.73 23.93
N GLY A 149 26.78 3.29 24.79
CA GLY A 149 26.78 3.66 26.22
C GLY A 149 25.88 2.72 27.02
N ASN A 150 25.16 3.24 27.99
CA ASN A 150 24.28 2.47 28.87
C ASN A 150 22.89 2.30 28.28
N ALA A 151 22.16 1.28 28.72
CA ALA A 151 20.76 1.13 28.39
C ALA A 151 19.95 2.34 28.87
N VAL A 152 19.03 2.81 28.05
CA VAL A 152 18.28 4.05 28.26
C VAL A 152 16.90 3.77 28.84
N THR A 153 16.22 2.73 28.34
CA THR A 153 14.83 2.40 28.69
C THR A 153 14.49 0.95 28.45
N ASN A 154 13.47 0.46 29.15
CA ASN A 154 12.78 -0.78 28.83
C ASN A 154 11.54 -0.48 28.02
N TYR A 155 11.14 -1.41 27.15
CA TYR A 155 9.96 -1.29 26.29
C TYR A 155 8.90 -2.31 26.67
N ASN A 156 7.65 -1.91 26.53
CA ASN A 156 6.47 -2.74 26.72
C ASN A 156 5.38 -2.36 25.73
N MET A 157 4.37 -3.19 25.59
CA MET A 157 3.16 -2.88 24.81
C MET A 157 1.92 -3.35 25.56
N ASP A 158 0.87 -2.57 25.45
CA ASP A 158 -0.45 -2.94 25.96
C ASP A 158 -1.58 -2.46 25.02
N ILE A 159 -2.82 -2.83 25.36
CA ILE A 159 -4.02 -2.23 24.77
C ILE A 159 -4.78 -1.54 25.91
N ASN A 160 -5.07 -0.27 25.71
CA ASN A 160 -5.87 0.52 26.63
C ASN A 160 -6.85 1.41 25.86
N SER A 161 -8.11 1.39 26.29
CA SER A 161 -9.18 2.19 25.69
C SER A 161 -9.30 2.02 24.17
N GLY A 162 -9.08 0.81 23.66
CA GLY A 162 -9.15 0.50 22.22
C GLY A 162 -7.91 0.89 21.42
N ASN A 163 -6.86 1.40 22.06
CA ASN A 163 -5.58 1.73 21.43
C ASN A 163 -4.48 0.76 21.84
N VAL A 164 -3.68 0.31 20.89
CA VAL A 164 -2.39 -0.32 21.15
C VAL A 164 -1.39 0.78 21.50
N ARG A 165 -0.63 0.58 22.56
CA ARG A 165 0.35 1.56 23.02
C ARG A 165 1.73 0.94 23.12
N ILE A 166 2.73 1.69 22.69
CA ILE A 166 4.13 1.40 22.99
C ILE A 166 4.53 2.21 24.22
N LEU A 167 4.99 1.51 25.22
CA LEU A 167 5.32 2.04 26.52
C LEU A 167 6.82 1.96 26.76
N VAL A 168 7.35 2.95 27.44
CA VAL A 168 8.74 2.95 27.90
C VAL A 168 8.81 3.17 29.40
N SER A 169 9.81 2.54 29.99
CA SER A 169 10.17 2.74 31.41
C SER A 169 11.64 3.14 31.46
N PRO A 170 11.94 4.44 31.63
CA PRO A 170 13.32 4.91 31.74
C PRO A 170 14.11 4.20 32.82
N ILE A 171 15.37 3.88 32.54
CA ILE A 171 16.28 3.20 33.50
C ILE A 171 17.02 4.24 34.35
N ALA A 172 17.25 5.42 33.79
CA ALA A 172 17.90 6.53 34.47
C ALA A 172 17.01 7.78 34.45
N ASN A 173 17.18 8.64 35.48
CA ASN A 173 16.48 9.92 35.54
C ASN A 173 17.08 10.89 34.51
N ALA A 174 16.56 10.84 33.31
CA ALA A 174 17.02 11.65 32.18
C ALA A 174 15.85 12.03 31.29
N ASN A 175 16.04 13.10 30.52
CA ASN A 175 15.15 13.40 29.38
C ASN A 175 15.54 12.51 28.23
N ILE A 176 14.58 11.77 27.71
CA ILE A 176 14.76 10.83 26.59
C ILE A 176 13.89 11.26 25.43
N THR A 177 14.50 11.41 24.27
CA THR A 177 13.78 11.59 23.01
C THR A 177 13.65 10.24 22.31
N HIS A 178 12.43 9.86 21.98
CA HIS A 178 12.08 8.64 21.28
C HIS A 178 11.67 8.95 19.86
N PHE A 179 12.20 8.20 18.90
CA PHE A 179 11.77 8.20 17.50
C PHE A 179 11.19 6.83 17.21
N VAL A 180 9.97 6.79 16.70
CA VAL A 180 9.29 5.57 16.34
C VAL A 180 8.99 5.61 14.84
N ALA A 181 9.57 4.68 14.09
CA ALA A 181 9.19 4.41 12.70
C ALA A 181 8.32 3.15 12.70
N SER A 182 7.11 3.25 12.18
CA SER A 182 6.14 2.16 12.18
C SER A 182 5.82 1.70 10.76
N GLN A 183 5.78 0.38 10.56
CA GLN A 183 5.22 -0.26 9.39
C GLN A 183 4.13 -1.21 9.87
N VAL A 184 2.91 -1.04 9.39
CA VAL A 184 1.76 -1.79 9.87
C VAL A 184 1.03 -2.47 8.71
N THR A 185 0.49 -3.66 8.97
CA THR A 185 -0.38 -4.37 8.05
C THR A 185 -1.82 -4.14 8.47
N TYR A 186 -2.57 -3.45 7.64
CA TYR A 186 -3.97 -3.14 7.90
C TYR A 186 -4.84 -4.39 7.86
N ASN A 187 -5.90 -4.38 8.67
CA ASN A 187 -7.02 -5.29 8.49
C ASN A 187 -7.68 -4.95 7.17
N GLY A 188 -7.30 -5.65 6.10
CA GLY A 188 -8.12 -5.63 4.90
C GLY A 188 -9.48 -6.19 5.28
N VAL A 189 -10.51 -5.34 5.28
CA VAL A 189 -11.88 -5.82 5.28
C VAL A 189 -12.06 -6.47 3.91
N VAL A 190 -12.06 -7.80 3.90
CA VAL A 190 -12.42 -8.61 2.74
C VAL A 190 -13.92 -8.60 2.61
#